data_7eaa5f915c9a848b95a4b43b0a2f530b
#
_entry.id   7eaa5f915c9a848b95a4b43b0a2f530b
#
_cell.length_a   1.000
_cell.length_b   1.000
_cell.length_c   1.000
_cell.angle_alpha   90.00
_cell.angle_beta   90.00
_cell.angle_gamma   90.00
#
_symmetry.space_group_name_H-M   'P 1'
#
loop_
_entity.id
_entity.type
_entity.pdbx_description
1 polymer ?
#
loop_
_entity_poly.entity_id
_entity_poly.type
_entity_poly.pdbx_seq_one_letter_code
_entity_poly.pdbx_strand_id
1 'polypeptide(L)'
;EWINKGKAGIPQELGLKVCVVKDQFGFLLHHRVMQKETDDQIAVPIIKETKERFPQLISCSFDKGFHSPDNQKELAALLDKVILPRKGKLSAINKEVETSEEFKEARRKHSAIESSINALENHGLDRCPDHGIHGFKRYVGLAVLARNIQILGHILQQKQLQRVQRLERRQGKPLRAVL
;
A
#
# COMPACT_ATOMS: atom_id res chain seq x y z
N GLU A 1 -7.57 -20.45 -4.17
CA GLU A 1 -8.57 -20.31 -3.09
C GLU A 1 -9.75 -19.47 -3.58
N TRP A 2 -10.94 -19.73 -3.03
CA TRP A 2 -12.09 -18.87 -3.29
C TRP A 2 -12.04 -17.66 -2.37
N ILE A 3 -12.03 -16.46 -2.94
CA ILE A 3 -11.96 -15.18 -2.21
C ILE A 3 -13.34 -14.52 -2.25
N ASN A 4 -13.91 -14.22 -1.10
CA ASN A 4 -15.14 -13.44 -1.00
C ASN A 4 -14.84 -11.95 -1.14
N LYS A 5 -15.40 -11.30 -2.16
CA LYS A 5 -15.19 -9.85 -2.41
C LYS A 5 -16.15 -8.93 -1.67
N GLY A 6 -17.26 -9.47 -1.12
CA GLY A 6 -18.25 -8.65 -0.42
C GLY A 6 -18.96 -7.61 -1.29
N LYS A 7 -18.82 -7.69 -2.64
CA LYS A 7 -19.43 -6.77 -3.59
C LYS A 7 -20.64 -7.44 -4.26
N ALA A 8 -21.69 -6.67 -4.51
CA ALA A 8 -22.84 -7.11 -5.32
C ALA A 8 -22.36 -7.38 -6.76
N GLY A 9 -22.70 -8.56 -7.30
CA GLY A 9 -22.42 -8.95 -8.70
C GLY A 9 -21.47 -10.13 -8.85
N ILE A 10 -20.27 -10.10 -8.28
CA ILE A 10 -19.34 -11.23 -8.26
C ILE A 10 -18.95 -11.50 -6.81
N PRO A 11 -19.67 -12.38 -6.12
CA PRO A 11 -19.46 -12.60 -4.69
C PRO A 11 -18.16 -13.34 -4.38
N GLN A 12 -17.62 -14.11 -5.33
CA GLN A 12 -16.42 -14.94 -5.12
C GLN A 12 -15.53 -14.92 -6.36
N GLU A 13 -14.23 -14.86 -6.14
CA GLU A 13 -13.20 -15.02 -7.19
C GLU A 13 -12.22 -16.13 -6.81
N LEU A 14 -11.72 -16.83 -7.82
CA LEU A 14 -10.63 -17.79 -7.63
C LEU A 14 -9.30 -17.08 -7.74
N GLY A 15 -8.50 -17.14 -6.68
CA GLY A 15 -7.19 -16.51 -6.67
C GLY A 15 -6.46 -16.62 -5.34
N LEU A 16 -5.40 -15.85 -5.20
CA LEU A 16 -4.68 -15.66 -3.94
C LEU A 16 -4.66 -14.17 -3.59
N LYS A 17 -4.87 -13.87 -2.33
CA LYS A 17 -4.70 -12.49 -1.84
C LYS A 17 -3.24 -12.09 -1.89
N VAL A 18 -2.99 -10.83 -2.23
CA VAL A 18 -1.66 -10.20 -2.17
C VAL A 18 -1.74 -9.01 -1.25
N CYS A 19 -0.95 -9.03 -0.18
CA CYS A 19 -0.76 -7.88 0.68
C CYS A 19 0.42 -7.06 0.17
N VAL A 20 0.29 -5.74 0.16
CA VAL A 20 1.35 -4.81 -0.25
C VAL A 20 1.60 -3.75 0.82
N VAL A 21 2.86 -3.39 1.02
CA VAL A 21 3.28 -2.28 1.87
C VAL A 21 3.79 -1.16 0.97
N LYS A 22 3.22 0.03 1.12
CA LYS A 22 3.52 1.20 0.30
C LYS A 22 4.04 2.34 1.17
N ASP A 23 5.03 3.09 0.67
CA ASP A 23 5.52 4.29 1.30
C ASP A 23 4.69 5.55 0.93
N GLN A 24 5.03 6.70 1.52
CA GLN A 24 4.39 7.98 1.26
C GLN A 24 4.66 8.54 -0.15
N PHE A 25 5.63 8.01 -0.87
CA PHE A 25 5.98 8.42 -2.24
C PHE A 25 5.31 7.54 -3.29
N GLY A 26 4.61 6.49 -2.86
CA GLY A 26 3.89 5.56 -3.71
C GLY A 26 4.65 4.28 -4.05
N PHE A 27 5.91 4.13 -3.63
CA PHE A 27 6.69 2.91 -3.88
C PHE A 27 6.16 1.75 -3.05
N LEU A 28 6.09 0.58 -3.67
CA LEU A 28 5.77 -0.67 -3.02
C LEU A 28 7.04 -1.24 -2.39
N LEU A 29 7.15 -1.14 -1.07
CA LEU A 29 8.33 -1.55 -0.30
C LEU A 29 8.40 -3.06 -0.14
N HIS A 30 7.24 -3.69 0.04
CA HIS A 30 7.12 -5.12 0.27
C HIS A 30 5.81 -5.66 -0.27
N HIS A 31 5.77 -6.96 -0.57
CA HIS A 31 4.56 -7.68 -0.95
C HIS A 31 4.61 -9.10 -0.38
N ARG A 32 3.44 -9.66 -0.06
CA ARG A 32 3.27 -11.03 0.39
C ARG A 32 2.10 -11.68 -0.32
N VAL A 33 2.35 -12.81 -0.96
CA VAL A 33 1.31 -13.68 -1.49
C VAL A 33 0.79 -14.54 -0.36
N MET A 34 -0.46 -14.33 0.02
CA MET A 34 -1.09 -14.99 1.16
C MET A 34 -1.61 -16.37 0.74
N GLN A 35 -1.17 -17.41 1.45
CA GLN A 35 -1.60 -18.78 1.24
C GLN A 35 -2.30 -19.27 2.50
N LYS A 36 -3.65 -19.33 2.49
CA LYS A 36 -4.47 -19.68 3.66
C LYS A 36 -4.20 -18.81 4.89
N GLU A 37 -3.67 -17.62 4.67
CA GLU A 37 -3.41 -16.62 5.71
C GLU A 37 -4.53 -15.57 5.73
N THR A 38 -4.81 -15.02 6.90
CA THR A 38 -5.72 -13.89 7.08
C THR A 38 -4.95 -12.60 7.28
N ASP A 39 -5.61 -11.46 7.06
CA ASP A 39 -4.98 -10.15 7.16
C ASP A 39 -4.36 -9.91 8.55
N ASP A 40 -5.04 -10.34 9.61
CA ASP A 40 -4.56 -10.22 10.99
C ASP A 40 -3.35 -11.12 11.28
N GLN A 41 -3.26 -12.29 10.66
CA GLN A 41 -2.10 -13.18 10.84
C GLN A 41 -0.81 -12.63 10.22
N ILE A 42 -0.92 -11.85 9.15
CA ILE A 42 0.26 -11.32 8.43
C ILE A 42 0.67 -9.92 8.89
N ALA A 43 -0.14 -9.21 9.69
CA ALA A 43 0.10 -7.82 10.09
C ALA A 43 1.50 -7.61 10.69
N VAL A 44 1.87 -8.38 11.67
CA VAL A 44 3.18 -8.28 12.35
C VAL A 44 4.32 -8.83 11.48
N PRO A 45 4.21 -10.06 10.90
CA PRO A 45 5.25 -10.60 10.03
C PRO A 45 5.64 -9.66 8.89
N ILE A 46 4.67 -9.10 8.16
CA ILE A 46 4.98 -8.25 7.00
C ILE A 46 5.71 -6.95 7.40
N ILE A 47 5.42 -6.41 8.58
CA ILE A 47 6.13 -5.23 9.10
C ILE A 47 7.54 -5.59 9.53
N LYS A 48 7.76 -6.73 10.20
CA LYS A 48 9.11 -7.21 10.55
C LYS A 48 9.96 -7.38 9.28
N GLU A 49 9.46 -8.12 8.29
CA GLU A 49 10.13 -8.32 7.00
C GLU A 49 10.41 -7.01 6.25
N THR A 50 9.47 -6.04 6.32
CA THR A 50 9.66 -4.73 5.71
C THR A 50 10.72 -3.93 6.46
N LYS A 51 10.73 -3.96 7.78
CA LYS A 51 11.67 -3.21 8.62
C LYS A 51 13.11 -3.74 8.52
N GLU A 52 13.29 -5.04 8.30
CA GLU A 52 14.61 -5.62 8.01
C GLU A 52 15.25 -4.99 6.77
N ARG A 53 14.45 -4.69 5.73
CA ARG A 53 14.91 -4.06 4.48
C ARG A 53 14.97 -2.54 4.58
N PHE A 54 14.07 -1.95 5.36
CA PHE A 54 13.90 -0.50 5.52
C PHE A 54 13.88 -0.15 7.02
N PRO A 55 15.02 -0.14 7.71
CA PRO A 55 15.10 0.11 9.16
C PRO A 55 14.50 1.45 9.59
N GLN A 56 14.45 2.42 8.67
CA GLN A 56 13.84 3.74 8.87
C GLN A 56 12.30 3.73 8.87
N LEU A 57 11.65 2.58 8.74
CA LEU A 57 10.20 2.47 8.85
C LEU A 57 9.77 2.74 10.29
N ILE A 58 9.14 3.90 10.52
CA ILE A 58 8.72 4.38 11.84
C ILE A 58 7.20 4.35 12.04
N SER A 59 6.42 4.33 10.95
CA SER A 59 4.97 4.36 11.04
C SER A 59 4.30 3.52 9.97
N CYS A 60 3.14 2.95 10.29
CA CYS A 60 2.32 2.23 9.32
C CYS A 60 0.84 2.43 9.61
N SER A 61 0.06 2.51 8.52
CA SER A 61 -1.39 2.53 8.56
C SER A 61 -1.93 1.24 7.93
N PHE A 62 -2.94 0.66 8.57
CA PHE A 62 -3.52 -0.62 8.19
C PHE A 62 -5.01 -0.49 7.89
N ASP A 63 -5.53 -1.41 7.11
CA ASP A 63 -6.97 -1.59 7.01
C ASP A 63 -7.51 -2.32 8.27
N LYS A 64 -8.80 -2.18 8.51
CA LYS A 64 -9.49 -2.77 9.66
C LYS A 64 -9.34 -4.30 9.72
N GLY A 65 -9.16 -4.96 8.57
CA GLY A 65 -8.92 -6.39 8.46
C GLY A 65 -7.74 -6.90 9.28
N PHE A 66 -6.72 -6.08 9.46
CA PHE A 66 -5.48 -6.43 10.17
C PHE A 66 -5.57 -6.37 11.70
N HIS A 67 -6.70 -5.88 12.24
CA HIS A 67 -6.81 -5.66 13.68
C HIS A 67 -7.02 -6.95 14.46
N SER A 68 -6.13 -7.17 15.44
CA SER A 68 -6.32 -7.97 16.64
C SER A 68 -5.71 -7.24 17.85
N PRO A 69 -6.11 -7.55 19.11
CA PRO A 69 -5.51 -6.94 20.29
C PRO A 69 -4.00 -7.21 20.40
N ASP A 70 -3.55 -8.39 19.97
CA ASP A 70 -2.14 -8.77 20.00
C ASP A 70 -1.36 -8.00 18.92
N ASN A 71 -1.89 -7.89 17.70
CA ASN A 71 -1.29 -7.07 16.66
C ASN A 71 -1.12 -5.61 17.10
N GLN A 72 -2.12 -5.04 17.78
CA GLN A 72 -2.04 -3.67 18.30
C GLN A 72 -0.84 -3.48 19.23
N LYS A 73 -0.58 -4.46 20.11
CA LYS A 73 0.55 -4.43 21.07
C LYS A 73 1.87 -4.66 20.38
N GLU A 74 1.97 -5.70 19.54
CA GLU A 74 3.23 -6.05 18.87
C GLU A 74 3.66 -4.99 17.89
N LEU A 75 2.74 -4.43 17.10
CA LEU A 75 3.03 -3.34 16.16
C LEU A 75 3.45 -2.07 16.87
N ALA A 76 2.83 -1.74 18.04
CA ALA A 76 3.23 -0.61 18.86
C ALA A 76 4.63 -0.75 19.47
N ALA A 77 5.13 -1.98 19.65
CA ALA A 77 6.51 -2.23 20.06
C ALA A 77 7.51 -2.14 18.89
N LEU A 78 7.04 -2.29 17.65
CA LEU A 78 7.89 -2.27 16.44
C LEU A 78 7.98 -0.89 15.80
N LEU A 79 6.95 -0.08 15.92
CA LEU A 79 6.77 1.20 15.21
C LEU A 79 6.43 2.30 16.21
N ASP A 80 6.90 3.50 15.94
CA ASP A 80 6.60 4.69 16.75
C ASP A 80 5.13 5.10 16.63
N LYS A 81 4.52 4.86 15.44
CA LYS A 81 3.13 5.21 15.17
C LYS A 81 2.42 4.12 14.38
N VAL A 82 1.33 3.62 14.96
CA VAL A 82 0.47 2.59 14.36
C VAL A 82 -0.95 3.11 14.20
N ILE A 83 -1.45 3.13 12.96
CA ILE A 83 -2.84 3.47 12.64
C ILE A 83 -3.56 2.18 12.27
N LEU A 84 -4.17 1.55 13.25
CA LEU A 84 -4.87 0.26 13.10
C LEU A 84 -6.31 0.40 13.62
N PRO A 85 -7.30 0.60 12.72
CA PRO A 85 -8.70 0.73 13.10
C PRO A 85 -9.21 -0.55 13.77
N ARG A 86 -9.93 -0.40 14.86
CA ARG A 86 -10.40 -1.54 15.65
C ARG A 86 -11.63 -2.20 15.05
N LYS A 87 -11.73 -3.52 15.21
CA LYS A 87 -12.94 -4.30 14.89
C LYS A 87 -13.96 -4.21 16.03
N GLY A 88 -15.26 -4.24 15.70
CA GLY A 88 -16.35 -4.32 16.68
C GLY A 88 -16.79 -2.96 17.25
N LYS A 89 -17.44 -2.99 18.42
CA LYS A 89 -17.89 -1.79 19.13
C LYS A 89 -16.71 -1.14 19.83
N LEU A 90 -16.54 0.15 19.59
CA LEU A 90 -15.48 0.95 20.21
C LEU A 90 -15.90 1.36 21.63
N SER A 91 -15.00 1.26 22.60
CA SER A 91 -15.14 1.93 23.88
C SER A 91 -15.10 3.46 23.69
N ALA A 92 -15.55 4.23 24.68
CA ALA A 92 -15.53 5.71 24.62
C ALA A 92 -14.12 6.25 24.32
N ILE A 93 -13.10 5.74 25.01
CA ILE A 93 -11.70 6.13 24.83
C ILE A 93 -11.22 5.81 23.41
N ASN A 94 -11.50 4.60 22.91
CA ASN A 94 -11.06 4.20 21.57
C ASN A 94 -11.78 5.01 20.46
N LYS A 95 -13.05 5.37 20.71
CA LYS A 95 -13.80 6.23 19.80
C LYS A 95 -13.18 7.62 19.73
N GLU A 96 -12.75 8.18 20.85
CA GLU A 96 -12.05 9.48 20.90
C GLU A 96 -10.75 9.44 20.07
N VAL A 97 -9.93 8.39 20.24
CA VAL A 97 -8.71 8.21 19.46
C VAL A 97 -9.01 8.11 17.96
N GLU A 98 -9.96 7.26 17.55
CA GLU A 98 -10.28 7.08 16.14
C GLU A 98 -11.02 8.28 15.51
N THR A 99 -11.61 9.17 16.31
CA THR A 99 -12.22 10.41 15.86
C THR A 99 -11.26 11.60 15.84
N SER A 100 -10.05 11.46 16.38
CA SER A 100 -9.04 12.52 16.33
C SER A 100 -8.69 12.89 14.89
N GLU A 101 -8.38 14.16 14.65
CA GLU A 101 -8.01 14.64 13.30
C GLU A 101 -6.74 13.96 12.78
N GLU A 102 -5.80 13.66 13.67
CA GLU A 102 -4.58 12.95 13.33
C GLU A 102 -4.85 11.53 12.79
N PHE A 103 -5.73 10.79 13.45
CA PHE A 103 -6.13 9.45 13.03
C PHE A 103 -6.91 9.48 11.70
N LYS A 104 -7.83 10.43 11.55
CA LYS A 104 -8.59 10.63 10.32
C LYS A 104 -7.70 11.00 9.14
N GLU A 105 -6.73 11.89 9.34
CA GLU A 105 -5.76 12.27 8.31
C GLU A 105 -4.92 11.08 7.87
N ALA A 106 -4.40 10.30 8.81
CA ALA A 106 -3.64 9.10 8.52
C ALA A 106 -4.48 8.05 7.76
N ARG A 107 -5.76 7.91 8.10
CA ARG A 107 -6.68 7.04 7.35
C ARG A 107 -6.96 7.55 5.93
N ARG A 108 -7.10 8.85 5.72
CA ARG A 108 -7.23 9.42 4.36
C ARG A 108 -5.99 9.12 3.51
N LYS A 109 -4.79 9.21 4.11
CA LYS A 109 -3.55 8.81 3.43
C LYS A 109 -3.50 7.31 3.14
N HIS A 110 -4.10 6.48 3.99
CA HIS A 110 -4.21 5.04 3.75
C HIS A 110 -5.04 4.72 2.51
N SER A 111 -6.13 5.43 2.25
CA SER A 111 -6.97 5.18 1.06
C SER A 111 -6.22 5.31 -0.27
N ALA A 112 -5.09 6.02 -0.30
CA ALA A 112 -4.22 6.09 -1.47
C ALA A 112 -3.57 4.73 -1.85
N ILE A 113 -3.63 3.71 -0.98
CA ILE A 113 -3.15 2.35 -1.33
C ILE A 113 -4.09 1.68 -2.34
N GLU A 114 -5.39 1.96 -2.27
CA GLU A 114 -6.38 1.41 -3.21
C GLU A 114 -6.04 1.77 -4.65
N SER A 115 -5.57 3.00 -4.88
CA SER A 115 -5.11 3.44 -6.20
C SER A 115 -3.91 2.63 -6.71
N SER A 116 -3.03 2.20 -5.80
CA SER A 116 -1.86 1.38 -6.16
C SER A 116 -2.25 -0.06 -6.44
N ILE A 117 -3.21 -0.61 -5.69
CA ILE A 117 -3.78 -1.94 -5.94
C ILE A 117 -4.50 -1.96 -7.29
N ASN A 118 -5.36 -0.98 -7.53
CA ASN A 118 -6.05 -0.84 -8.82
C ASN A 118 -5.06 -0.68 -10.00
N ALA A 119 -3.96 0.06 -9.80
CA ALA A 119 -2.93 0.17 -10.83
C ALA A 119 -2.24 -1.19 -11.10
N LEU A 120 -1.97 -2.00 -10.09
CA LEU A 120 -1.42 -3.35 -10.27
C LEU A 120 -2.42 -4.26 -11.02
N GLU A 121 -3.70 -4.21 -10.68
CA GLU A 121 -4.76 -4.96 -11.37
C GLU A 121 -4.88 -4.53 -12.84
N ASN A 122 -4.90 -3.22 -13.12
CA ASN A 122 -4.95 -2.68 -14.48
C ASN A 122 -3.71 -3.01 -15.32
N HIS A 123 -2.58 -3.28 -14.68
CA HIS A 123 -1.34 -3.75 -15.33
C HIS A 123 -1.24 -5.28 -15.40
N GLY A 124 -2.34 -5.99 -15.17
CA GLY A 124 -2.48 -7.41 -15.42
C GLY A 124 -2.32 -8.30 -14.18
N LEU A 125 -2.19 -7.76 -12.97
CA LEU A 125 -2.09 -8.58 -11.75
C LEU A 125 -3.38 -9.37 -11.46
N ASP A 126 -4.51 -8.96 -12.03
CA ASP A 126 -5.79 -9.66 -11.95
C ASP A 126 -5.79 -11.01 -12.68
N ARG A 127 -4.87 -11.21 -13.64
CA ARG A 127 -4.75 -12.43 -14.44
C ARG A 127 -3.32 -12.87 -14.58
N CYS A 128 -2.89 -13.78 -13.70
CA CYS A 128 -1.56 -14.37 -13.80
C CYS A 128 -1.49 -15.37 -14.96
N PRO A 129 -0.64 -15.15 -15.97
CA PRO A 129 -0.45 -16.09 -17.08
C PRO A 129 0.47 -17.27 -16.70
N ASP A 130 1.17 -17.20 -15.57
CA ASP A 130 2.10 -18.21 -15.11
C ASP A 130 1.39 -19.25 -14.24
N HIS A 131 1.94 -20.47 -14.16
CA HIS A 131 1.32 -21.58 -13.48
C HIS A 131 1.97 -21.88 -12.12
N GLY A 132 1.12 -22.34 -11.18
CA GLY A 132 1.51 -22.75 -9.83
C GLY A 132 1.94 -21.57 -8.93
N ILE A 133 2.17 -21.90 -7.67
CA ILE A 133 2.46 -20.87 -6.64
C ILE A 133 3.77 -20.13 -6.89
N HIS A 134 4.80 -20.82 -7.38
CA HIS A 134 6.09 -20.20 -7.67
C HIS A 134 5.99 -19.24 -8.86
N GLY A 135 5.24 -19.63 -9.90
CA GLY A 135 4.93 -18.75 -11.02
C GLY A 135 4.16 -17.52 -10.57
N PHE A 136 3.11 -17.69 -9.76
CA PHE A 136 2.33 -16.60 -9.23
C PHE A 136 3.17 -15.62 -8.37
N LYS A 137 3.99 -16.13 -7.44
CA LYS A 137 4.89 -15.29 -6.63
C LYS A 137 5.87 -14.48 -7.49
N ARG A 138 6.44 -15.11 -8.52
CA ARG A 138 7.34 -14.46 -9.48
C ARG A 138 6.62 -13.36 -10.27
N TYR A 139 5.42 -13.65 -10.74
CA TYR A 139 4.59 -12.70 -11.47
C TYR A 139 4.22 -11.46 -10.62
N VAL A 140 3.79 -11.68 -9.37
CA VAL A 140 3.53 -10.59 -8.42
C VAL A 140 4.78 -9.75 -8.18
N GLY A 141 5.94 -10.37 -7.99
CA GLY A 141 7.21 -9.66 -7.81
C GLY A 141 7.57 -8.79 -9.02
N LEU A 142 7.37 -9.30 -10.24
CA LEU A 142 7.59 -8.53 -11.48
C LEU A 142 6.60 -7.37 -11.62
N ALA A 143 5.32 -7.56 -11.27
CA ALA A 143 4.32 -6.50 -11.29
C ALA A 143 4.67 -5.37 -10.31
N VAL A 144 5.10 -5.71 -9.10
CA VAL A 144 5.58 -4.73 -8.10
C VAL A 144 6.81 -3.98 -8.60
N LEU A 145 7.79 -4.67 -9.18
CA LEU A 145 8.98 -4.04 -9.78
C LEU A 145 8.61 -3.09 -10.91
N ALA A 146 7.77 -3.53 -11.84
CA ALA A 146 7.30 -2.70 -12.96
C ALA A 146 6.59 -1.44 -12.47
N ARG A 147 5.72 -1.58 -11.45
CA ARG A 147 5.05 -0.44 -10.82
C ARG A 147 6.04 0.54 -10.19
N ASN A 148 7.04 0.07 -9.48
CA ASN A 148 8.06 0.92 -8.88
C ASN A 148 8.92 1.64 -9.93
N ILE A 149 9.27 0.98 -11.03
CA ILE A 149 9.96 1.61 -12.17
C ILE A 149 9.10 2.71 -12.79
N GLN A 150 7.81 2.48 -12.96
CA GLN A 150 6.87 3.48 -13.48
C GLN A 150 6.79 4.72 -12.57
N ILE A 151 6.70 4.51 -11.24
CA ILE A 151 6.69 5.59 -10.26
C ILE A 151 8.00 6.39 -10.32
N LEU A 152 9.14 5.70 -10.35
CA LEU A 152 10.45 6.33 -10.47
C LEU A 152 10.57 7.15 -11.75
N GLY A 153 10.15 6.59 -12.88
CA GLY A 153 10.13 7.29 -14.17
C GLY A 153 9.31 8.56 -14.13
N HIS A 154 8.10 8.50 -13.53
CA HIS A 154 7.25 9.67 -13.35
C HIS A 154 7.90 10.76 -12.48
N ILE A 155 8.52 10.38 -11.36
CA ILE A 155 9.22 11.32 -10.47
C ILE A 155 10.38 11.99 -11.20
N LEU A 156 11.19 11.24 -11.98
CA LEU A 156 12.30 11.77 -12.75
C LEU A 156 11.82 12.73 -13.83
N GLN A 157 10.76 12.39 -14.55
CA GLN A 157 10.13 13.25 -15.54
C GLN A 157 9.66 14.57 -14.94
N GLN A 158 8.98 14.53 -13.79
CA GLN A 158 8.52 15.73 -13.09
C GLN A 158 9.70 16.62 -12.65
N LYS A 159 10.77 16.02 -12.12
CA LYS A 159 11.97 16.77 -11.76
C LYS A 159 12.61 17.44 -12.98
N GLN A 160 12.66 16.76 -14.12
CA GLN A 160 13.19 17.30 -15.36
C GLN A 160 12.36 18.49 -15.87
N LEU A 161 11.03 18.34 -15.87
CA LEU A 161 10.10 19.43 -16.26
C LEU A 161 10.28 20.65 -15.37
N GLN A 162 10.36 20.46 -14.05
CA GLN A 162 10.61 21.56 -13.12
C GLN A 162 11.96 22.25 -13.37
N ARG A 163 13.01 21.48 -13.70
CA ARG A 163 14.33 22.03 -14.05
C ARG A 163 14.26 22.89 -15.30
N VAL A 164 13.60 22.41 -16.36
CA VAL A 164 13.40 23.16 -17.60
C VAL A 164 12.65 24.47 -17.34
N GLN A 165 11.52 24.39 -16.63
CA GLN A 165 10.73 25.58 -16.29
C GLN A 165 11.52 26.62 -15.49
N ARG A 166 12.39 26.19 -14.55
CA ARG A 166 13.27 27.11 -13.80
C ARG A 166 14.28 27.79 -14.71
N LEU A 167 14.83 27.08 -15.70
CA LEU A 167 15.76 27.64 -16.66
C LEU A 167 15.09 28.65 -17.59
N GLU A 168 13.89 28.33 -18.09
CA GLU A 168 13.09 29.24 -18.94
C GLU A 168 12.71 30.54 -18.21
N ARG A 169 12.29 30.43 -16.94
CA ARG A 169 12.02 31.62 -16.10
C ARG A 169 13.25 32.51 -15.92
N ARG A 170 14.44 31.91 -15.75
CA ARG A 170 15.70 32.68 -15.62
C ARG A 170 16.12 33.37 -16.92
N GLN A 171 15.72 32.83 -18.08
CA GLN A 171 16.02 33.39 -19.40
C GLN A 171 14.93 34.37 -19.88
N GLY A 172 13.90 34.67 -19.08
CA GLY A 172 12.80 35.56 -19.46
C GLY A 172 11.91 35.00 -20.58
N LYS A 173 11.99 33.71 -20.89
CA LYS A 173 11.16 33.07 -21.90
C LYS A 173 9.76 32.75 -21.37
N PRO A 174 8.69 32.92 -22.17
CA PRO A 174 7.35 32.56 -21.74
C PRO A 174 7.22 31.05 -21.51
N LEU A 175 6.47 30.69 -20.45
CA LEU A 175 6.17 29.30 -20.14
C LEU A 175 5.37 28.67 -21.29
N ARG A 176 5.80 27.52 -21.80
CA ARG A 176 5.02 26.68 -22.70
C ARG A 176 4.29 25.63 -21.88
N ALA A 177 2.97 25.56 -22.03
CA ALA A 177 2.18 24.47 -21.49
C ALA A 177 2.46 23.21 -22.32
N VAL A 178 2.74 22.11 -21.64
CA VAL A 178 2.75 20.77 -22.23
C VAL A 178 1.51 20.06 -21.67
N LEU A 179 0.60 19.72 -22.57
CA LEU A 179 -0.60 18.93 -22.28
C LEU A 179 -0.27 17.44 -22.31
#